data_87b475cec3b6855f6737b1c5d35ff841
#
_entry.id   87b475cec3b6855f6737b1c5d35ff841
#
_cell.length_a   1.000
_cell.length_b   1.000
_cell.length_c   1.000
_cell.angle_alpha   90.00
_cell.angle_beta   90.00
_cell.angle_gamma   90.00
#
_symmetry.space_group_name_H-M   'P 1'
#
loop_
_entity.id
_entity.type
_entity.pdbx_description
1 polymer ?
#
loop_
_entity_poly.entity_id
_entity_poly.type
_entity_poly.pdbx_seq_one_letter_code
_entity_poly.pdbx_strand_id
1 'polypeptide(L)'
;MTLIEVLLVLVILLIIASMAVMAYGPIQRRAYINAARAQIKAFKAPIQRYYLDTNQYPASLDALIQPPADLPDPTKWDGPYLDSQFVPLDPWGNEYQYMYPGQNDPEGFPDIWSFGPDGVDGTEDDVTSWAG
;
A
#
# COMPACT_ATOMS: atom_id res chain seq x y z
N MET A 1 -22.06 -39.25 -27.74
CA MET A 1 -20.81 -38.49 -27.77
C MET A 1 -19.66 -39.30 -28.31
N THR A 2 -18.99 -38.75 -29.29
CA THR A 2 -17.83 -39.40 -29.89
C THR A 2 -16.57 -38.97 -29.18
N LEU A 3 -15.49 -39.73 -29.32
CA LEU A 3 -14.18 -39.38 -28.75
C LEU A 3 -13.65 -38.07 -29.30
N ILE A 4 -13.85 -37.80 -30.59
CA ILE A 4 -13.46 -36.57 -31.25
C ILE A 4 -14.18 -35.36 -30.65
N GLU A 5 -15.45 -35.53 -30.33
CA GLU A 5 -16.29 -34.49 -29.76
C GLU A 5 -15.75 -34.04 -28.37
N VAL A 6 -15.37 -35.01 -27.53
CA VAL A 6 -14.77 -34.74 -26.22
C VAL A 6 -13.40 -34.04 -26.36
N LEU A 7 -12.57 -34.53 -27.30
CA LEU A 7 -11.26 -33.93 -27.56
C LEU A 7 -11.39 -32.48 -28.03
N LEU A 8 -12.37 -32.20 -28.89
CA LEU A 8 -12.60 -30.85 -29.39
C LEU A 8 -12.97 -29.89 -28.25
N VAL A 9 -13.83 -30.33 -27.34
CA VAL A 9 -14.23 -29.54 -26.17
C VAL A 9 -13.00 -29.24 -25.26
N LEU A 10 -12.16 -30.25 -25.02
CA LEU A 10 -10.96 -30.07 -24.21
C LEU A 10 -9.97 -29.09 -24.84
N VAL A 11 -9.80 -29.14 -26.16
CA VAL A 11 -8.93 -28.22 -26.89
C VAL A 11 -9.45 -26.79 -26.78
N ILE A 12 -10.74 -26.56 -26.94
CA ILE A 12 -11.38 -25.26 -26.81
C ILE A 12 -11.18 -24.71 -25.40
N LEU A 13 -11.38 -25.55 -24.38
CA LEU A 13 -11.19 -25.14 -22.98
C LEU A 13 -9.74 -24.75 -22.68
N LEU A 14 -8.77 -25.46 -23.24
CA LEU A 14 -7.36 -25.15 -23.10
C LEU A 14 -7.02 -23.80 -23.74
N ILE A 15 -7.57 -23.50 -24.90
CA ILE A 15 -7.36 -22.23 -25.58
C ILE A 15 -7.92 -21.07 -24.76
N ILE A 16 -9.13 -21.21 -24.24
CA ILE A 16 -9.77 -20.19 -23.41
C ILE A 16 -8.99 -19.98 -22.11
N ALA A 17 -8.55 -21.06 -21.47
CA ALA A 17 -7.75 -20.99 -20.24
C ALA A 17 -6.42 -20.26 -20.48
N SER A 18 -5.77 -20.53 -21.61
CA SER A 18 -4.51 -19.85 -21.97
C SER A 18 -4.68 -18.35 -22.13
N MET A 19 -5.77 -17.93 -22.78
CA MET A 19 -6.07 -16.50 -22.94
C MET A 19 -6.35 -15.81 -21.60
N ALA A 20 -7.07 -16.50 -20.71
CA ALA A 20 -7.37 -15.96 -19.38
C ALA A 20 -6.09 -15.72 -18.56
N VAL A 21 -5.15 -16.67 -18.61
CA VAL A 21 -3.87 -16.54 -17.90
C VAL A 21 -3.05 -15.37 -18.45
N MET A 22 -3.00 -15.18 -19.75
CA MET A 22 -2.26 -14.08 -20.38
C MET A 22 -2.84 -12.72 -20.04
N ALA A 23 -4.17 -12.61 -19.90
CA ALA A 23 -4.84 -11.35 -19.57
C ALA A 23 -4.77 -11.02 -18.07
N TYR A 24 -4.66 -12.03 -17.21
CA TYR A 24 -4.76 -11.87 -15.76
C TYR A 24 -3.57 -11.13 -15.16
N GLY A 25 -2.35 -11.35 -15.66
CA GLY A 25 -1.14 -10.75 -15.12
C GLY A 25 -1.16 -9.22 -15.10
N PRO A 26 -1.43 -8.54 -16.22
CA PRO A 26 -1.51 -7.06 -16.23
C PRO A 26 -2.63 -6.50 -15.36
N ILE A 27 -3.76 -7.19 -15.28
CA ILE A 27 -4.89 -6.78 -14.43
C ILE A 27 -4.50 -6.86 -12.95
N GLN A 28 -3.83 -7.94 -12.55
CA GLN A 28 -3.38 -8.12 -11.17
C GLN A 28 -2.35 -7.07 -10.76
N ARG A 29 -1.40 -6.76 -11.64
CA ARG A 29 -0.39 -5.73 -11.38
C ARG A 29 -1.04 -4.37 -11.14
N ARG A 30 -1.99 -3.99 -11.99
CA ARG A 30 -2.72 -2.73 -11.84
C ARG A 30 -3.54 -2.71 -10.54
N ALA A 31 -4.17 -3.83 -10.20
CA ALA A 31 -4.94 -3.94 -8.97
C ALA A 31 -4.05 -3.74 -7.74
N TYR A 32 -2.86 -4.30 -7.73
CA TYR A 32 -1.91 -4.13 -6.62
C TYR A 32 -1.41 -2.70 -6.51
N ILE A 33 -1.10 -2.05 -7.63
CA ILE A 33 -0.68 -0.65 -7.63
C ILE A 33 -1.80 0.24 -7.10
N ASN A 34 -3.03 0.00 -7.52
CA ASN A 34 -4.18 0.77 -7.04
C ASN A 34 -4.44 0.53 -5.56
N ALA A 35 -4.26 -0.71 -5.07
CA ALA A 35 -4.41 -1.04 -3.65
C ALA A 35 -3.34 -0.33 -2.80
N ALA A 36 -2.09 -0.33 -3.26
CA ALA A 36 -1.01 0.37 -2.57
C ALA A 36 -1.27 1.88 -2.52
N ARG A 37 -1.73 2.45 -3.63
CA ARG A 37 -2.06 3.88 -3.70
C ARG A 37 -3.20 4.24 -2.75
N ALA A 38 -4.24 3.40 -2.70
CA ALA A 38 -5.36 3.60 -1.79
C ALA A 38 -4.92 3.51 -0.32
N GLN A 39 -4.05 2.57 0.01
CA GLN A 39 -3.54 2.41 1.37
C GLN A 39 -2.67 3.61 1.77
N ILE A 40 -1.83 4.12 0.87
CA ILE A 40 -1.02 5.31 1.13
C ILE A 40 -1.93 6.51 1.42
N LYS A 41 -2.98 6.69 0.64
CA LYS A 41 -3.96 7.75 0.89
C LYS A 41 -4.71 7.54 2.20
N ALA A 42 -4.96 6.28 2.57
CA ALA A 42 -5.64 5.95 3.82
C ALA A 42 -4.80 6.27 5.07
N PHE A 43 -3.48 6.37 4.96
CA PHE A 43 -2.64 6.80 6.08
C PHE A 43 -2.79 8.28 6.39
N LYS A 44 -3.28 9.07 5.46
CA LYS A 44 -3.34 10.53 5.63
C LYS A 44 -4.22 10.93 6.81
N ALA A 45 -5.41 10.37 6.92
CA ALA A 45 -6.36 10.72 7.99
C ALA A 45 -5.81 10.35 9.40
N PRO A 46 -5.28 9.14 9.63
CA PRO A 46 -4.66 8.82 10.90
C PRO A 46 -3.49 9.75 11.27
N ILE A 47 -2.65 10.10 10.30
CA ILE A 47 -1.52 10.99 10.51
C ILE A 47 -2.00 12.39 10.89
N GLN A 48 -3.06 12.88 10.23
CA GLN A 48 -3.63 14.18 10.59
C GLN A 48 -4.25 14.18 11.98
N ARG A 49 -4.93 13.10 12.37
CA ARG A 49 -5.46 12.96 13.73
C ARG A 49 -4.34 12.96 14.76
N TYR A 50 -3.27 12.25 14.49
CA TYR A 50 -2.09 12.26 15.36
C TYR A 50 -1.54 13.69 15.53
N TYR A 51 -1.43 14.42 14.42
CA TYR A 51 -0.96 15.81 14.46
C TYR A 51 -1.90 16.70 15.28
N LEU A 52 -3.20 16.54 15.14
CA LEU A 52 -4.17 17.33 15.89
C LEU A 52 -4.08 17.05 17.39
N ASP A 53 -3.80 15.81 17.78
CA ASP A 53 -3.74 15.44 19.19
C ASP A 53 -2.39 15.79 19.82
N THR A 54 -1.28 15.60 19.11
CA THR A 54 0.06 15.77 19.65
C THR A 54 0.77 17.03 19.18
N ASN A 55 0.21 17.73 18.21
CA ASN A 55 0.76 18.95 17.60
C ASN A 55 2.09 18.71 16.87
N GLN A 56 2.36 17.47 16.49
CA GLN A 56 3.53 17.10 15.68
C GLN A 56 3.21 15.88 14.84
N TYR A 57 3.92 15.73 13.71
CA TYR A 57 3.76 14.56 12.89
C TYR A 57 4.47 13.36 13.51
N PRO A 58 3.97 12.12 13.29
CA PRO A 58 4.64 10.95 13.84
C PRO A 58 6.02 10.75 13.23
N ALA A 59 6.95 10.26 14.04
CA ALA A 59 8.30 9.95 13.55
C ALA A 59 8.34 8.68 12.71
N SER A 60 7.35 7.81 12.88
CA SER A 60 7.21 6.56 12.12
C SER A 60 5.73 6.16 12.07
N LEU A 61 5.39 5.24 11.18
CA LEU A 61 4.03 4.73 11.09
C LEU A 61 3.63 3.91 12.33
N ASP A 62 4.58 3.36 13.07
CA ASP A 62 4.31 2.63 14.30
C ASP A 62 3.72 3.54 15.39
N ALA A 63 3.99 4.83 15.34
CA ALA A 63 3.41 5.80 16.27
C ALA A 63 1.90 5.91 16.14
N LEU A 64 1.32 5.43 15.04
CA LEU A 64 -0.14 5.40 14.84
C LEU A 64 -0.80 4.22 15.55
N ILE A 65 -0.03 3.25 16.02
CA ILE A 65 -0.54 2.04 16.65
C ILE A 65 -0.26 2.03 18.15
N GLN A 66 0.91 2.52 18.55
CA GLN A 66 1.31 2.57 19.95
C GLN A 66 2.03 3.90 20.22
N PRO A 67 1.92 4.43 21.45
CA PRO A 67 2.54 5.71 21.76
C PRO A 67 4.06 5.63 21.64
N PRO A 68 4.69 6.58 20.96
CA PRO A 68 6.15 6.60 20.87
C PRO A 68 6.77 6.97 22.24
N ALA A 69 7.94 6.42 22.52
CA ALA A 69 8.63 6.63 23.79
C ALA A 69 9.17 8.05 23.95
N ASP A 70 9.42 8.74 22.84
CA ASP A 70 10.02 10.08 22.81
C ASP A 70 9.00 11.21 22.72
N LEU A 71 7.71 10.90 22.88
CA LEU A 71 6.66 11.91 22.83
C LEU A 71 6.77 12.84 24.05
N PRO A 72 6.82 14.18 23.85
CA PRO A 72 6.96 15.13 24.97
C PRO A 72 5.85 15.02 26.01
N ASP A 73 4.62 14.77 25.57
CA ASP A 73 3.48 14.56 26.45
C ASP A 73 2.71 13.31 26.00
N PRO A 74 3.01 12.13 26.59
CA PRO A 74 2.33 10.90 26.20
C PRO A 74 0.81 10.91 26.42
N THR A 75 0.30 11.78 27.28
CA THR A 75 -1.14 11.87 27.56
C THR A 75 -1.92 12.42 26.38
N LYS A 76 -1.26 13.13 25.46
CA LYS A 76 -1.90 13.68 24.26
C LYS A 76 -2.13 12.62 23.18
N TRP A 77 -1.45 11.48 23.28
CA TRP A 77 -1.64 10.38 22.33
C TRP A 77 -2.98 9.73 22.62
N ASP A 78 -3.91 9.82 21.68
CA ASP A 78 -5.27 9.31 21.84
C ASP A 78 -5.57 8.24 20.77
N GLY A 79 -4.62 7.35 20.59
CA GLY A 79 -4.75 6.24 19.65
C GLY A 79 -5.32 4.97 20.28
N PRO A 80 -5.29 3.87 19.52
CA PRO A 80 -4.63 3.73 18.22
C PRO A 80 -5.36 4.47 17.08
N TYR A 81 -4.60 4.99 16.14
CA TYR A 81 -5.12 5.74 15.00
C TYR A 81 -5.40 4.86 13.78
N LEU A 82 -4.82 3.65 13.77
CA LEU A 82 -5.12 2.63 12.77
C LEU A 82 -6.01 1.56 13.37
N ASP A 83 -6.87 0.98 12.55
CA ASP A 83 -7.81 -0.06 12.99
C ASP A 83 -7.15 -1.43 13.16
N SER A 84 -5.92 -1.59 12.68
CA SER A 84 -5.19 -2.85 12.77
C SER A 84 -4.15 -2.82 13.88
N GLN A 85 -3.74 -4.00 14.35
CA GLN A 85 -2.69 -4.14 15.37
C GLN A 85 -1.28 -3.92 14.82
N PHE A 86 -1.14 -3.90 13.51
CA PHE A 86 0.14 -3.75 12.81
C PHE A 86 -0.03 -2.74 11.68
N VAL A 87 1.06 -2.08 11.32
CA VAL A 87 1.09 -1.29 10.10
C VAL A 87 0.92 -2.25 8.92
N PRO A 88 -0.08 -2.06 8.05
CA PRO A 88 -0.30 -2.97 6.93
C PRO A 88 0.89 -2.95 5.96
N LEU A 89 1.18 -4.11 5.38
CA LEU A 89 2.19 -4.23 4.35
C LEU A 89 1.59 -3.87 2.98
N ASP A 90 2.47 -3.56 2.03
CA ASP A 90 2.01 -3.33 0.67
C ASP A 90 1.57 -4.66 0.03
N PRO A 91 0.91 -4.63 -1.15
CA PRO A 91 0.43 -5.86 -1.79
C PRO A 91 1.54 -6.87 -2.16
N TRP A 92 2.78 -6.42 -2.19
CA TRP A 92 3.94 -7.28 -2.51
C TRP A 92 4.64 -7.81 -1.26
N GLY A 93 4.11 -7.50 -0.05
CA GLY A 93 4.62 -8.00 1.21
C GLY A 93 5.75 -7.20 1.83
N ASN A 94 6.01 -6.00 1.31
CA ASN A 94 7.05 -5.10 1.84
C ASN A 94 6.43 -4.03 2.73
N GLU A 95 7.22 -3.46 3.62
CA GLU A 95 6.76 -2.36 4.45
C GLU A 95 6.65 -1.07 3.64
N TYR A 96 5.64 -0.25 3.94
CA TYR A 96 5.57 1.10 3.40
C TYR A 96 6.69 1.95 3.99
N GLN A 97 7.32 2.76 3.16
CA GLN A 97 8.38 3.66 3.58
C GLN A 97 7.77 4.97 4.06
N TYR A 98 8.40 5.58 5.05
CA TYR A 98 7.90 6.80 5.67
C TYR A 98 9.09 7.73 5.97
N MET A 99 8.93 9.01 5.64
CA MET A 99 9.95 10.01 5.92
C MET A 99 9.30 11.29 6.44
N TYR A 100 9.77 11.75 7.59
CA TYR A 100 9.40 13.04 8.13
C TYR A 100 10.65 13.77 8.64
N PRO A 101 10.84 15.05 8.29
CA PRO A 101 9.96 15.86 7.45
C PRO A 101 9.93 15.39 5.99
N GLY A 102 8.77 15.59 5.32
CA GLY A 102 8.63 15.25 3.92
C GLY A 102 9.40 16.20 3.01
N GLN A 103 9.96 15.68 1.93
CA GLN A 103 10.73 16.47 0.98
C GLN A 103 9.97 16.77 -0.30
N ASN A 104 8.89 16.03 -0.56
CA ASN A 104 8.16 16.07 -1.82
C ASN A 104 6.81 16.75 -1.71
N ASP A 105 6.30 16.94 -0.52
CA ASP A 105 5.01 17.60 -0.30
C ASP A 105 5.25 19.09 -0.04
N PRO A 106 4.61 20.00 -0.81
CA PRO A 106 4.78 21.44 -0.62
C PRO A 106 4.33 21.94 0.74
N GLU A 107 3.41 21.25 1.39
CA GLU A 107 2.88 21.62 2.69
C GLU A 107 3.67 21.00 3.85
N GLY A 108 4.71 20.23 3.54
CA GLY A 108 5.54 19.60 4.56
C GLY A 108 4.94 18.33 5.17
N PHE A 109 3.89 17.78 4.56
CA PHE A 109 3.32 16.52 5.01
C PHE A 109 4.33 15.39 4.83
N PRO A 110 4.35 14.39 5.74
CA PRO A 110 5.31 13.28 5.61
C PRO A 110 5.18 12.54 4.29
N ASP A 111 6.31 12.11 3.76
CA ASP A 111 6.36 11.31 2.54
C ASP A 111 6.11 9.84 2.87
N ILE A 112 5.21 9.19 2.12
CA ILE A 112 4.92 7.77 2.25
C ILE A 112 4.98 7.15 0.87
N TRP A 113 5.67 6.01 0.74
CA TRP A 113 5.75 5.33 -0.55
C TRP A 113 5.93 3.83 -0.37
N SER A 114 5.68 3.10 -1.45
CA SER A 114 5.95 1.67 -1.57
C SER A 114 6.98 1.47 -2.66
N PHE A 115 7.85 0.47 -2.50
CA PHE A 115 8.84 0.13 -3.54
C PHE A 115 8.20 -0.42 -4.81
N GLY A 116 6.91 -0.79 -4.77
CA GLY A 116 6.22 -1.30 -5.93
C GLY A 116 6.54 -2.75 -6.26
N PRO A 117 6.20 -3.18 -7.48
CA PRO A 117 6.35 -4.59 -7.86
C PRO A 117 7.78 -5.12 -7.86
N ASP A 118 8.78 -4.27 -8.08
CA ASP A 118 10.18 -4.68 -8.14
C ASP A 118 10.87 -4.76 -6.77
N GLY A 119 10.25 -4.20 -5.72
CA GLY A 119 10.80 -4.20 -4.38
C GLY A 119 12.08 -3.38 -4.21
N VAL A 120 12.37 -2.48 -5.15
CA VAL A 120 13.59 -1.66 -5.16
C VAL A 120 13.23 -0.19 -5.02
N ASP A 121 13.89 0.50 -4.10
CA ASP A 121 13.67 1.92 -3.85
C ASP A 121 14.23 2.78 -4.99
N GLY A 122 13.53 3.88 -5.29
CA GLY A 122 13.99 4.86 -6.27
C GLY A 122 13.76 4.49 -7.72
N THR A 123 12.86 3.55 -8.00
CA THR A 123 12.54 3.14 -9.37
C THR A 123 11.22 3.77 -9.83
N GLU A 124 10.93 3.68 -11.13
CA GLU A 124 9.68 4.18 -11.70
C GLU A 124 8.45 3.41 -11.19
N ASP A 125 8.66 2.21 -10.65
CA ASP A 125 7.59 1.36 -10.13
C ASP A 125 7.13 1.76 -8.72
N ASP A 126 7.81 2.71 -8.08
CA ASP A 126 7.44 3.17 -6.74
C ASP A 126 6.05 3.82 -6.75
N VAL A 127 5.24 3.48 -5.74
CA VAL A 127 3.94 4.11 -5.51
C VAL A 127 4.12 5.14 -4.40
N THR A 128 3.87 6.42 -4.72
CA THR A 128 4.23 7.52 -3.83
C THR A 128 3.01 8.35 -3.42
N SER A 129 3.11 9.02 -2.27
CA SER A 129 2.04 9.89 -1.77
C SER A 129 2.00 11.25 -2.49
N TRP A 130 3.11 11.66 -3.09
CA TRP A 130 3.24 12.97 -3.74
C TRP A 130 3.04 12.93 -5.25
N ALA A 131 3.14 11.79 -5.87
CA ALA A 131 2.91 11.63 -7.30
C ALA A 131 1.46 11.19 -7.51
N GLY A 132 0.66 12.13 -7.78
CA GLY A 132 -0.73 12.10 -8.05
C GLY A 132 -1.60 10.93 -8.23
#